data_71c7f01fd03daca0f31f46186fa1f50c
#
_entry.id   71c7f01fd03daca0f31f46186fa1f50c
#
_cell.length_a   1.000
_cell.length_b   1.000
_cell.length_c   1.000
_cell.angle_alpha   90.00
_cell.angle_beta   90.00
_cell.angle_gamma   90.00
#
_symmetry.space_group_name_H-M   'P 1'
#
loop_
_entity.id
_entity.type
_entity.pdbx_description
1 polymer ?
#
loop_
_entity_poly.entity_id
_entity_poly.type
_entity_poly.pdbx_seq_one_letter_code
_entity_poly.pdbx_strand_id
1 'polypeptide(L)'
;MRDLRGHQSAAAGTAVLMGAIALAAPLNYGFGLALAWLLPAAEFGAVSVLLTVLLLATSVLAAGFPWALARRVARDESGGAGAAEAAAAFRAALLGNVGLGTVLAAAFAGVQLATGAILPGADAGLTALVAVTIVLLALGQVLIGALQGARRFTAVSAARVAEVVVKVAVGVAVVALLGAGVVGVGWALLIGAGAAAAIAGWTVRDRLPRLRGPVAGWRSFAAAAPMAAATAGFGLIGTLDVLLLGVLGEGHGVTVAAIGSYQAAAILAKAPFLLGSTVSDVVFPFLARARGAAEAHGWFVTGLRWVPLALVPMLLVLAVTPESLIGRLFPAEYADAAGPARLIALGTLGLIVGDMLLKALVARGLAGAAAVRMPAAAVAEVATMALLVPAHGALGAAAGFVVGAWVGVAVLGAVYLRHHPVGVPAVRPVLAWVVAAGVLTGVLALAAGVGAGLDLVLIAGGLLGYAGLVVGLGAVPAQDVARVRGLVARLGIARHGRRLSGVIRGT
;
A
#
# COMPACT_ATOMS: atom_id res chain seq x y z
N MET A 1 -4.75 -38.51 -17.49
CA MET A 1 -5.80 -37.47 -17.25
C MET A 1 -6.07 -37.23 -15.76
N ARG A 2 -5.04 -37.18 -14.91
CA ARG A 2 -5.21 -36.90 -13.43
C ARG A 2 -4.60 -35.56 -12.96
N ASP A 3 -4.07 -34.71 -13.88
CA ASP A 3 -3.26 -33.52 -13.48
C ASP A 3 -3.89 -32.14 -13.75
N LEU A 4 -5.17 -32.05 -14.12
CA LEU A 4 -5.79 -30.77 -14.47
C LEU A 4 -6.54 -30.07 -13.32
N ARG A 5 -6.56 -30.62 -12.09
CA ARG A 5 -7.33 -30.05 -10.96
C ARG A 5 -6.52 -29.16 -10.03
N GLY A 6 -5.26 -28.82 -10.31
CA GLY A 6 -4.39 -28.03 -9.41
C GLY A 6 -3.80 -26.76 -9.98
N HIS A 7 -3.61 -26.65 -11.28
CA HIS A 7 -2.95 -25.50 -11.89
C HIS A 7 -3.97 -24.54 -12.52
N GLN A 8 -4.15 -23.39 -11.89
CA GLN A 8 -4.89 -22.30 -12.52
C GLN A 8 -4.07 -21.72 -13.67
N SER A 9 -4.71 -21.38 -14.79
CA SER A 9 -4.06 -20.59 -15.84
C SER A 9 -3.59 -19.26 -15.23
N ALA A 10 -2.46 -18.74 -15.70
CA ALA A 10 -1.91 -17.48 -15.17
C ALA A 10 -2.94 -16.34 -15.18
N ALA A 11 -3.80 -16.29 -16.20
CA ALA A 11 -4.87 -15.29 -16.30
C ALA A 11 -5.97 -15.48 -15.24
N ALA A 12 -6.45 -16.72 -15.05
CA ALA A 12 -7.46 -17.00 -14.03
C ALA A 12 -6.91 -16.79 -12.61
N GLY A 13 -5.67 -17.20 -12.35
CA GLY A 13 -4.99 -16.97 -11.08
C GLY A 13 -4.79 -15.49 -10.76
N THR A 14 -4.40 -14.70 -11.75
CA THR A 14 -4.29 -13.25 -11.61
C THR A 14 -5.64 -12.61 -11.32
N ALA A 15 -6.70 -13.01 -12.02
CA ALA A 15 -8.05 -12.50 -11.79
C ALA A 15 -8.57 -12.79 -10.37
N VAL A 16 -8.32 -14.01 -9.85
CA VAL A 16 -8.70 -14.39 -8.47
C VAL A 16 -7.91 -13.57 -7.45
N LEU A 17 -6.60 -13.37 -7.65
CA LEU A 17 -5.76 -12.59 -6.77
C LEU A 17 -6.17 -11.11 -6.77
N MET A 18 -6.44 -10.54 -7.95
CA MET A 18 -6.93 -9.16 -8.09
C MET A 18 -8.29 -8.98 -7.42
N GLY A 19 -9.21 -9.94 -7.57
CA GLY A 19 -10.48 -9.94 -6.85
C GLY A 19 -10.33 -9.95 -5.33
N ALA A 20 -9.39 -10.75 -4.83
CA ALA A 20 -9.08 -10.79 -3.39
C ALA A 20 -8.51 -9.47 -2.88
N ILE A 21 -7.61 -8.84 -3.63
CA ILE A 21 -7.06 -7.51 -3.30
C ILE A 21 -8.17 -6.44 -3.33
N ALA A 22 -9.01 -6.46 -4.36
CA ALA A 22 -10.14 -5.55 -4.51
C ALA A 22 -11.16 -5.66 -3.37
N LEU A 23 -11.28 -6.82 -2.74
CA LEU A 23 -12.11 -7.04 -1.54
C LEU A 23 -11.36 -6.64 -0.26
N ALA A 24 -10.10 -7.07 -0.12
CA ALA A 24 -9.33 -6.88 1.11
C ALA A 24 -8.96 -5.41 1.36
N ALA A 25 -8.66 -4.63 0.31
CA ALA A 25 -8.25 -3.25 0.45
C ALA A 25 -9.35 -2.34 1.03
N PRO A 26 -10.61 -2.33 0.52
CA PRO A 26 -11.69 -1.57 1.12
C PRO A 26 -12.03 -2.02 2.55
N LEU A 27 -11.95 -3.33 2.84
CA LEU A 27 -12.19 -3.85 4.18
C LEU A 27 -11.13 -3.37 5.18
N ASN A 28 -9.85 -3.38 4.81
CA ASN A 28 -8.79 -2.82 5.66
C ASN A 28 -8.97 -1.32 5.89
N TYR A 29 -9.36 -0.59 4.84
CA TYR A 29 -9.62 0.84 4.91
C TYR A 29 -10.82 1.15 5.80
N GLY A 30 -11.95 0.43 5.59
CA GLY A 30 -13.14 0.52 6.41
C GLY A 30 -12.89 0.13 7.87
N PHE A 31 -11.98 -0.82 8.12
CA PHE A 31 -11.58 -1.17 9.47
C PHE A 31 -10.91 0.02 10.21
N GLY A 32 -9.97 0.70 9.56
CA GLY A 32 -9.36 1.90 10.15
C GLY A 32 -10.39 2.99 10.43
N LEU A 33 -11.31 3.22 9.49
CA LEU A 33 -12.40 4.18 9.68
C LEU A 33 -13.35 3.77 10.81
N ALA A 34 -13.74 2.49 10.87
CA ALA A 34 -14.60 1.99 11.94
C ALA A 34 -13.94 2.13 13.33
N LEU A 35 -12.65 1.84 13.44
CA LEU A 35 -11.91 2.03 14.69
C LEU A 35 -11.84 3.50 15.11
N ALA A 36 -11.71 4.45 14.16
CA ALA A 36 -11.75 5.88 14.47
C ALA A 36 -13.13 6.35 15.01
N TRP A 37 -14.22 5.65 14.66
CA TRP A 37 -15.55 5.90 15.20
C TRP A 37 -15.84 5.16 16.51
N LEU A 38 -15.15 4.06 16.78
CA LEU A 38 -15.41 3.20 17.95
C LEU A 38 -14.49 3.52 19.13
N LEU A 39 -13.33 4.12 18.88
CA LEU A 39 -12.30 4.38 19.88
C LEU A 39 -12.13 5.88 20.09
N PRO A 40 -11.85 6.34 21.31
CA PRO A 40 -11.37 7.70 21.56
C PRO A 40 -10.06 7.95 20.78
N ALA A 41 -9.80 9.21 20.41
CA ALA A 41 -8.62 9.57 19.58
C ALA A 41 -7.29 9.07 20.16
N ALA A 42 -7.13 9.05 21.49
CA ALA A 42 -5.94 8.54 22.14
C ALA A 42 -5.78 7.00 21.96
N GLU A 43 -6.85 6.23 22.13
CA GLU A 43 -6.80 4.78 21.90
C GLU A 43 -6.59 4.46 20.42
N PHE A 44 -7.25 5.20 19.52
CA PHE A 44 -7.05 5.06 18.08
C PHE A 44 -5.60 5.40 17.70
N GLY A 45 -4.97 6.39 18.36
CA GLY A 45 -3.55 6.70 18.18
C GLY A 45 -2.66 5.52 18.56
N ALA A 46 -2.89 4.91 19.72
CA ALA A 46 -2.14 3.73 20.15
C ALA A 46 -2.34 2.52 19.21
N VAL A 47 -3.58 2.27 18.77
CA VAL A 47 -3.89 1.25 17.75
C VAL A 47 -3.16 1.55 16.44
N SER A 48 -3.06 2.80 16.05
CA SER A 48 -2.39 3.21 14.81
C SER A 48 -0.89 2.91 14.83
N VAL A 49 -0.23 3.13 15.98
CA VAL A 49 1.17 2.74 16.17
C VAL A 49 1.31 1.21 16.13
N LEU A 50 0.43 0.47 16.81
CA LEU A 50 0.42 -1.00 16.78
C LEU A 50 0.27 -1.54 15.35
N LEU A 51 -0.70 -1.02 14.58
CA LEU A 51 -0.88 -1.39 13.17
C LEU A 51 0.36 -1.06 12.33
N THR A 52 0.99 0.08 12.57
CA THR A 52 2.20 0.51 11.87
C THR A 52 3.39 -0.41 12.17
N VAL A 53 3.62 -0.79 13.43
CA VAL A 53 4.66 -1.76 13.81
C VAL A 53 4.48 -3.08 13.06
N LEU A 54 3.25 -3.62 13.02
CA LEU A 54 2.96 -4.87 12.32
C LEU A 54 3.09 -4.71 10.79
N LEU A 55 2.73 -3.56 10.24
CA LEU A 55 2.88 -3.28 8.81
C LEU A 55 4.35 -3.18 8.41
N LEU A 56 5.18 -2.51 9.23
CA LEU A 56 6.63 -2.43 9.03
C LEU A 56 7.26 -3.82 9.10
N ALA A 57 6.92 -4.61 10.12
CA ALA A 57 7.39 -5.99 10.24
C ALA A 57 6.97 -6.82 9.00
N THR A 58 5.72 -6.72 8.58
CA THR A 58 5.20 -7.44 7.40
C THR A 58 5.93 -7.02 6.12
N SER A 59 6.22 -5.74 5.94
CA SER A 59 6.94 -5.23 4.76
C SER A 59 8.34 -5.85 4.62
N VAL A 60 9.05 -6.01 5.74
CA VAL A 60 10.35 -6.67 5.78
C VAL A 60 10.21 -8.19 5.57
N LEU A 61 9.27 -8.83 6.27
CA LEU A 61 9.08 -10.28 6.28
C LEU A 61 8.51 -10.83 4.97
N ALA A 62 7.74 -10.04 4.23
CA ALA A 62 7.18 -10.45 2.95
C ALA A 62 8.18 -10.38 1.78
N ALA A 63 9.21 -9.55 1.90
CA ALA A 63 10.03 -9.18 0.76
C ALA A 63 11.14 -10.18 0.38
N GLY A 64 11.78 -10.86 1.35
CA GLY A 64 13.00 -11.65 1.11
C GLY A 64 12.75 -13.14 0.84
N PHE A 65 12.71 -13.89 1.91
CA PHE A 65 12.60 -15.35 1.89
C PHE A 65 11.35 -15.88 1.15
N PRO A 66 10.14 -15.29 1.33
CA PRO A 66 8.95 -15.78 0.65
C PRO A 66 9.04 -15.66 -0.87
N TRP A 67 9.58 -14.56 -1.39
CA TRP A 67 9.75 -14.37 -2.84
C TRP A 67 10.77 -15.32 -3.46
N ALA A 68 11.92 -15.52 -2.80
CA ALA A 68 12.93 -16.44 -3.27
C ALA A 68 12.40 -17.89 -3.27
N LEU A 69 11.63 -18.26 -2.22
CA LEU A 69 10.95 -19.54 -2.15
C LEU A 69 9.93 -19.71 -3.29
N ALA A 70 9.07 -18.71 -3.51
CA ALA A 70 8.08 -18.76 -4.60
C ALA A 70 8.73 -19.01 -5.96
N ARG A 71 9.84 -18.33 -6.25
CA ARG A 71 10.61 -18.53 -7.49
C ARG A 71 11.21 -19.94 -7.60
N ARG A 72 11.65 -20.52 -6.48
CA ARG A 72 12.24 -21.86 -6.45
C ARG A 72 11.17 -22.93 -6.67
N VAL A 73 10.05 -22.85 -5.95
CA VAL A 73 8.91 -23.75 -6.10
C VAL A 73 8.34 -23.71 -7.53
N ALA A 74 8.24 -22.51 -8.12
CA ALA A 74 7.78 -22.36 -9.50
C ALA A 74 8.71 -23.04 -10.54
N ARG A 75 10.03 -23.10 -10.27
CA ARG A 75 11.00 -23.82 -11.13
C ARG A 75 10.90 -25.33 -10.98
N ASP A 76 10.63 -25.84 -9.78
CA ASP A 76 10.42 -27.28 -9.54
C ASP A 76 9.20 -27.79 -10.31
N GLU A 77 8.09 -27.04 -10.29
CA GLU A 77 6.87 -27.39 -11.01
C GLU A 77 7.02 -27.37 -12.54
N SER A 78 7.99 -26.61 -13.07
CA SER A 78 8.34 -26.60 -14.49
C SER A 78 9.35 -27.69 -14.89
N GLY A 79 9.73 -28.57 -13.95
CA GLY A 79 10.71 -29.64 -14.20
C GLY A 79 12.17 -29.22 -14.15
N GLY A 80 12.46 -27.99 -13.68
CA GLY A 80 13.81 -27.41 -13.67
C GLY A 80 14.58 -27.52 -12.36
N ALA A 81 13.95 -27.98 -11.27
CA ALA A 81 14.58 -28.23 -9.98
C ALA A 81 13.96 -29.46 -9.33
N GLY A 82 14.77 -30.28 -8.66
CA GLY A 82 14.26 -31.49 -8.00
C GLY A 82 13.43 -31.16 -6.74
N ALA A 83 12.42 -31.98 -6.44
CA ALA A 83 11.57 -31.87 -5.26
C ALA A 83 12.38 -31.76 -3.94
N ALA A 84 13.57 -32.37 -3.88
CA ALA A 84 14.49 -32.26 -2.76
C ALA A 84 15.06 -30.85 -2.58
N GLU A 85 15.33 -30.14 -3.68
CA GLU A 85 15.83 -28.76 -3.63
C GLU A 85 14.74 -27.78 -3.22
N ALA A 86 13.49 -27.97 -3.71
CA ALA A 86 12.34 -27.18 -3.29
C ALA A 86 12.08 -27.36 -1.78
N ALA A 87 12.22 -28.59 -1.29
CA ALA A 87 12.12 -28.92 0.12
C ALA A 87 13.20 -28.23 0.98
N ALA A 88 14.45 -28.27 0.51
CA ALA A 88 15.57 -27.60 1.21
C ALA A 88 15.39 -26.08 1.23
N ALA A 89 14.91 -25.49 0.14
CA ALA A 89 14.59 -24.06 0.05
C ALA A 89 13.44 -23.65 0.98
N PHE A 90 12.40 -24.48 1.11
CA PHE A 90 11.30 -24.20 2.04
C PHE A 90 11.80 -24.14 3.48
N ARG A 91 12.64 -25.11 3.90
CA ARG A 91 13.23 -25.10 5.26
C ARG A 91 14.12 -23.89 5.48
N ALA A 92 14.96 -23.55 4.52
CA ALA A 92 15.79 -22.36 4.60
C ALA A 92 14.95 -21.08 4.71
N ALA A 93 13.87 -20.97 3.93
CA ALA A 93 12.93 -19.86 4.00
C ALA A 93 12.21 -19.81 5.35
N LEU A 94 11.77 -20.96 5.86
CA LEU A 94 11.07 -21.05 7.13
C LEU A 94 12.00 -20.62 8.27
N LEU A 95 13.18 -21.22 8.38
CA LEU A 95 14.14 -20.89 9.43
C LEU A 95 14.63 -19.44 9.31
N GLY A 96 14.93 -18.98 8.10
CA GLY A 96 15.40 -17.62 7.86
C GLY A 96 14.33 -16.56 8.17
N ASN A 97 13.11 -16.76 7.68
CA ASN A 97 12.05 -15.75 7.88
C ASN A 97 11.50 -15.75 9.31
N VAL A 98 11.28 -16.94 9.90
CA VAL A 98 10.85 -17.04 11.31
C VAL A 98 11.96 -16.56 12.23
N GLY A 99 13.23 -16.89 11.93
CA GLY A 99 14.38 -16.32 12.65
C GLY A 99 14.44 -14.81 12.59
N LEU A 100 14.27 -14.23 11.40
CA LEU A 100 14.18 -12.78 11.22
C LEU A 100 12.98 -12.19 11.97
N GLY A 101 11.81 -12.83 11.89
CA GLY A 101 10.62 -12.42 12.65
C GLY A 101 10.84 -12.46 14.15
N THR A 102 11.56 -13.49 14.66
CA THR A 102 11.92 -13.58 16.07
C THR A 102 12.88 -12.47 16.48
N VAL A 103 13.87 -12.14 15.65
CA VAL A 103 14.78 -11.00 15.90
C VAL A 103 14.03 -9.68 15.94
N LEU A 104 13.14 -9.44 14.97
CA LEU A 104 12.31 -8.22 14.94
C LEU A 104 11.37 -8.16 16.16
N ALA A 105 10.74 -9.26 16.54
CA ALA A 105 9.89 -9.35 17.72
C ALA A 105 10.66 -9.10 19.01
N ALA A 106 11.86 -9.68 19.15
CA ALA A 106 12.73 -9.46 20.31
C ALA A 106 13.26 -8.02 20.37
N ALA A 107 13.64 -7.44 19.23
CA ALA A 107 14.05 -6.03 19.15
C ALA A 107 12.91 -5.09 19.54
N PHE A 108 11.70 -5.31 19.00
CA PHE A 108 10.50 -4.54 19.38
C PHE A 108 10.24 -4.68 20.89
N ALA A 109 10.13 -5.91 21.40
CA ALA A 109 9.83 -6.15 22.81
C ALA A 109 10.93 -5.60 23.74
N GLY A 110 12.19 -5.76 23.37
CA GLY A 110 13.32 -5.25 24.15
C GLY A 110 13.32 -3.73 24.24
N VAL A 111 13.12 -3.01 23.12
CA VAL A 111 13.01 -1.55 23.12
C VAL A 111 11.75 -1.10 23.87
N GLN A 112 10.60 -1.72 23.61
CA GLN A 112 9.34 -1.36 24.25
C GLN A 112 9.39 -1.54 25.77
N LEU A 113 9.89 -2.68 26.25
CA LEU A 113 9.98 -2.95 27.70
C LEU A 113 11.03 -2.08 28.40
N ALA A 114 12.09 -1.68 27.68
CA ALA A 114 13.13 -0.82 28.23
C ALA A 114 12.75 0.66 28.29
N THR A 115 12.00 1.16 27.29
CA THR A 115 11.77 2.59 27.11
C THR A 115 10.29 2.98 27.19
N GLY A 116 9.35 2.07 26.88
CA GLY A 116 7.93 2.41 26.69
C GLY A 116 7.62 3.24 25.45
N ALA A 117 8.63 3.64 24.68
CA ALA A 117 8.54 4.71 23.69
C ALA A 117 7.85 4.30 22.38
N ILE A 118 7.83 3.00 22.01
CA ILE A 118 7.26 2.58 20.71
C ILE A 118 5.74 2.58 20.76
N LEU A 119 5.14 1.91 21.74
CA LEU A 119 3.70 1.76 21.90
C LEU A 119 3.27 2.36 23.23
N PRO A 120 2.76 3.60 23.22
CA PRO A 120 2.41 4.31 24.44
C PRO A 120 1.35 3.56 25.27
N GLY A 121 1.61 3.40 26.56
CA GLY A 121 0.70 2.75 27.50
C GLY A 121 0.62 1.22 27.38
N ALA A 122 1.43 0.58 26.52
CA ALA A 122 1.45 -0.88 26.42
C ALA A 122 2.13 -1.52 27.62
N ASP A 123 1.45 -2.46 28.24
CA ASP A 123 1.98 -3.35 29.25
C ASP A 123 2.79 -4.50 28.64
N ALA A 124 3.38 -5.35 29.49
CA ALA A 124 4.12 -6.52 29.07
C ALA A 124 3.24 -7.53 28.28
N GLY A 125 1.95 -7.60 28.61
CA GLY A 125 1.00 -8.49 27.93
C GLY A 125 0.74 -8.07 26.49
N LEU A 126 0.45 -6.79 26.24
CA LEU A 126 0.26 -6.25 24.89
C LEU A 126 1.57 -6.32 24.09
N THR A 127 2.71 -6.03 24.72
CA THR A 127 4.03 -6.15 24.10
C THR A 127 4.30 -7.59 23.63
N ALA A 128 4.03 -8.59 24.48
CA ALA A 128 4.16 -9.99 24.12
C ALA A 128 3.20 -10.40 22.99
N LEU A 129 1.95 -9.92 23.03
CA LEU A 129 0.95 -10.16 21.99
C LEU A 129 1.41 -9.68 20.62
N VAL A 130 1.96 -8.46 20.53
CA VAL A 130 2.54 -7.90 19.30
C VAL A 130 3.74 -8.71 18.83
N ALA A 131 4.66 -9.08 19.75
CA ALA A 131 5.84 -9.88 19.44
C ALA A 131 5.45 -11.26 18.86
N VAL A 132 4.49 -11.95 19.46
CA VAL A 132 3.95 -13.21 18.94
C VAL A 132 3.31 -13.04 17.57
N THR A 133 2.57 -11.94 17.37
CA THR A 133 1.95 -11.64 16.08
C THR A 133 3.02 -11.44 14.99
N ILE A 134 4.13 -10.78 15.26
CA ILE A 134 5.25 -10.62 14.31
C ILE A 134 5.80 -11.98 13.88
N VAL A 135 6.04 -12.90 14.84
CA VAL A 135 6.54 -14.25 14.53
C VAL A 135 5.53 -15.05 13.71
N LEU A 136 4.24 -14.93 14.03
CA LEU A 136 3.18 -15.60 13.30
C LEU A 136 3.03 -15.06 11.87
N LEU A 137 3.17 -13.74 11.67
CA LEU A 137 3.24 -13.12 10.36
C LEU A 137 4.43 -13.65 9.56
N ALA A 138 5.62 -13.80 10.17
CA ALA A 138 6.79 -14.36 9.52
C ALA A 138 6.53 -15.77 8.98
N LEU A 139 5.91 -16.62 9.78
CA LEU A 139 5.46 -17.96 9.36
C LEU A 139 4.47 -17.89 8.20
N GLY A 140 3.42 -17.06 8.34
CA GLY A 140 2.37 -16.89 7.34
C GLY A 140 2.90 -16.46 5.96
N GLN A 141 3.87 -15.52 5.94
CA GLN A 141 4.47 -15.05 4.68
C GLN A 141 5.23 -16.17 3.94
N VAL A 142 5.92 -17.08 4.65
CA VAL A 142 6.60 -18.23 4.01
C VAL A 142 5.58 -19.19 3.41
N LEU A 143 4.50 -19.51 4.13
CA LEU A 143 3.45 -20.39 3.64
C LEU A 143 2.76 -19.81 2.40
N ILE A 144 2.46 -18.50 2.41
CA ILE A 144 1.92 -17.78 1.25
C ILE A 144 2.90 -17.80 0.08
N GLY A 145 4.20 -17.58 0.32
CA GLY A 145 5.24 -17.67 -0.70
C GLY A 145 5.30 -19.04 -1.36
N ALA A 146 5.21 -20.12 -0.57
CA ALA A 146 5.13 -21.49 -1.10
C ALA A 146 3.90 -21.72 -1.99
N LEU A 147 2.73 -21.23 -1.57
CA LEU A 147 1.49 -21.31 -2.34
C LEU A 147 1.54 -20.50 -3.64
N GLN A 148 2.15 -19.33 -3.61
CA GLN A 148 2.38 -18.50 -4.81
C GLN A 148 3.28 -19.20 -5.82
N GLY A 149 4.39 -19.79 -5.36
CA GLY A 149 5.28 -20.59 -6.19
C GLY A 149 4.58 -21.78 -6.80
N ALA A 150 3.73 -22.47 -6.04
CA ALA A 150 2.91 -23.59 -6.47
C ALA A 150 1.68 -23.17 -7.32
N ARG A 151 1.55 -21.90 -7.70
CA ARG A 151 0.42 -21.34 -8.46
C ARG A 151 -0.97 -21.67 -7.87
N ARG A 152 -1.04 -21.86 -6.54
CA ARG A 152 -2.31 -22.08 -5.81
C ARG A 152 -2.94 -20.73 -5.42
N PHE A 153 -3.24 -19.91 -6.42
CA PHE A 153 -3.70 -18.52 -6.21
C PHE A 153 -5.03 -18.43 -5.45
N THR A 154 -5.93 -19.41 -5.60
CA THR A 154 -7.16 -19.47 -4.79
C THR A 154 -6.87 -19.61 -3.30
N ALA A 155 -5.89 -20.44 -2.92
CA ALA A 155 -5.50 -20.59 -1.53
C ALA A 155 -4.80 -19.34 -0.97
N VAL A 156 -3.96 -18.70 -1.79
CA VAL A 156 -3.36 -17.39 -1.44
C VAL A 156 -4.45 -16.35 -1.19
N SER A 157 -5.43 -16.26 -2.10
CA SER A 157 -6.55 -15.33 -2.00
C SER A 157 -7.42 -15.63 -0.78
N ALA A 158 -7.74 -16.91 -0.52
CA ALA A 158 -8.51 -17.32 0.64
C ALA A 158 -7.80 -16.97 1.95
N ALA A 159 -6.48 -17.21 2.07
CA ALA A 159 -5.70 -16.86 3.24
C ALA A 159 -5.68 -15.33 3.47
N ARG A 160 -5.44 -14.54 2.42
CA ARG A 160 -5.41 -13.07 2.51
C ARG A 160 -6.78 -12.48 2.87
N VAL A 161 -7.85 -12.95 2.24
CA VAL A 161 -9.21 -12.48 2.53
C VAL A 161 -9.62 -12.90 3.94
N ALA A 162 -9.34 -14.13 4.35
CA ALA A 162 -9.63 -14.60 5.70
C ALA A 162 -8.90 -13.78 6.78
N GLU A 163 -7.61 -13.46 6.57
CA GLU A 163 -6.85 -12.57 7.46
C GLU A 163 -7.61 -11.27 7.70
N VAL A 164 -8.04 -10.61 6.62
CA VAL A 164 -8.71 -9.32 6.71
C VAL A 164 -10.11 -9.45 7.29
N VAL A 165 -10.92 -10.40 6.81
CA VAL A 165 -12.31 -10.59 7.27
C VAL A 165 -12.33 -10.95 8.76
N VAL A 166 -11.48 -11.88 9.19
CA VAL A 166 -11.41 -12.30 10.60
C VAL A 166 -10.94 -11.15 11.49
N LYS A 167 -9.87 -10.45 11.07
CA LYS A 167 -9.36 -9.27 11.79
C LYS A 167 -10.43 -8.21 11.94
N VAL A 168 -11.14 -7.86 10.87
CA VAL A 168 -12.20 -6.84 10.89
C VAL A 168 -13.37 -7.28 11.75
N ALA A 169 -13.87 -8.50 11.54
CA ALA A 169 -15.01 -9.01 12.29
C ALA A 169 -14.71 -9.10 13.79
N VAL A 170 -13.58 -9.71 14.16
CA VAL A 170 -13.18 -9.83 15.57
C VAL A 170 -12.86 -8.47 16.16
N GLY A 171 -12.10 -7.62 15.46
CA GLY A 171 -11.68 -6.31 15.97
C GLY A 171 -12.86 -5.39 16.22
N VAL A 172 -13.78 -5.28 15.26
CA VAL A 172 -15.02 -4.48 15.45
C VAL A 172 -15.88 -5.05 16.57
N ALA A 173 -16.08 -6.39 16.61
CA ALA A 173 -16.89 -7.02 17.63
C ALA A 173 -16.31 -6.83 19.04
N VAL A 174 -15.01 -7.06 19.23
CA VAL A 174 -14.34 -6.96 20.53
C VAL A 174 -14.29 -5.51 21.02
N VAL A 175 -14.06 -4.55 20.14
CA VAL A 175 -14.07 -3.13 20.49
C VAL A 175 -15.50 -2.65 20.78
N ALA A 176 -16.46 -2.93 19.89
CA ALA A 176 -17.84 -2.42 20.03
C ALA A 176 -18.64 -3.09 21.14
N LEU A 177 -18.45 -4.40 21.40
CA LEU A 177 -19.24 -5.16 22.34
C LEU A 177 -18.58 -5.31 23.72
N LEU A 178 -17.25 -5.37 23.77
CA LEU A 178 -16.50 -5.62 25.01
C LEU A 178 -15.71 -4.41 25.49
N GLY A 179 -15.61 -3.33 24.68
CA GLY A 179 -14.84 -2.13 25.04
C GLY A 179 -13.34 -2.42 25.24
N ALA A 180 -12.79 -3.47 24.60
CA ALA A 180 -11.45 -3.96 24.91
C ALA A 180 -10.31 -3.13 24.27
N GLY A 181 -10.61 -1.96 23.69
CA GLY A 181 -9.63 -0.97 23.24
C GLY A 181 -8.48 -1.53 22.39
N VAL A 182 -7.27 -1.04 22.67
CA VAL A 182 -6.03 -1.44 21.96
C VAL A 182 -5.75 -2.93 22.08
N VAL A 183 -5.96 -3.52 23.24
CA VAL A 183 -5.70 -4.95 23.51
C VAL A 183 -6.63 -5.82 22.65
N GLY A 184 -7.91 -5.44 22.54
CA GLY A 184 -8.88 -6.14 21.70
C GLY A 184 -8.48 -6.14 20.22
N VAL A 185 -7.98 -5.00 19.71
CA VAL A 185 -7.45 -4.91 18.36
C VAL A 185 -6.19 -5.76 18.20
N GLY A 186 -5.31 -5.80 19.20
CA GLY A 186 -4.12 -6.68 19.20
C GLY A 186 -4.50 -8.16 19.05
N TRP A 187 -5.50 -8.64 19.80
CA TRP A 187 -6.04 -10.00 19.65
C TRP A 187 -6.66 -10.24 18.27
N ALA A 188 -7.40 -9.27 17.73
CA ALA A 188 -7.99 -9.41 16.40
C ALA A 188 -6.91 -9.58 15.32
N LEU A 189 -5.79 -8.87 15.43
CA LEU A 189 -4.64 -8.96 14.52
C LEU A 189 -3.95 -10.32 14.63
N LEU A 190 -3.74 -10.82 15.86
CA LEU A 190 -3.17 -12.15 16.09
C LEU A 190 -4.07 -13.25 15.50
N ILE A 191 -5.39 -13.20 15.78
CA ILE A 191 -6.35 -14.19 15.29
C ILE A 191 -6.46 -14.12 13.76
N GLY A 192 -6.46 -12.94 13.17
CA GLY A 192 -6.45 -12.76 11.71
C GLY A 192 -5.20 -13.35 11.05
N ALA A 193 -4.02 -13.05 11.59
CA ALA A 193 -2.76 -13.64 11.13
C ALA A 193 -2.74 -15.16 11.31
N GLY A 194 -3.29 -15.66 12.42
CA GLY A 194 -3.46 -17.09 12.71
C GLY A 194 -4.37 -17.77 11.69
N ALA A 195 -5.49 -17.16 11.34
CA ALA A 195 -6.42 -17.68 10.32
C ALA A 195 -5.72 -17.81 8.94
N ALA A 196 -4.97 -16.79 8.54
CA ALA A 196 -4.19 -16.84 7.29
C ALA A 196 -3.14 -17.95 7.31
N ALA A 197 -2.37 -18.04 8.39
CA ALA A 197 -1.34 -19.06 8.56
C ALA A 197 -1.95 -20.47 8.60
N ALA A 198 -3.09 -20.67 9.26
CA ALA A 198 -3.80 -21.94 9.33
C ALA A 198 -4.30 -22.40 7.95
N ILE A 199 -4.97 -21.50 7.20
CA ILE A 199 -5.45 -21.80 5.83
C ILE A 199 -4.28 -22.12 4.91
N ALA A 200 -3.23 -21.31 4.93
CA ALA A 200 -2.04 -21.52 4.11
C ALA A 200 -1.34 -22.83 4.50
N GLY A 201 -1.14 -23.09 5.78
CA GLY A 201 -0.52 -24.31 6.31
C GLY A 201 -1.30 -25.57 5.98
N TRP A 202 -2.63 -25.53 6.15
CA TRP A 202 -3.53 -26.62 5.76
C TRP A 202 -3.40 -26.96 4.27
N THR A 203 -3.34 -25.93 3.43
CA THR A 203 -3.25 -26.11 1.97
C THR A 203 -1.89 -26.65 1.52
N VAL A 204 -0.80 -26.35 2.26
CA VAL A 204 0.56 -26.81 1.95
C VAL A 204 0.86 -28.19 2.58
N ARG A 205 0.07 -28.62 3.55
CA ARG A 205 0.35 -29.84 4.37
C ARG A 205 0.71 -31.08 3.55
N ASP A 206 0.04 -31.31 2.42
CA ASP A 206 0.26 -32.48 1.56
C ASP A 206 1.65 -32.49 0.92
N ARG A 207 2.33 -31.32 0.88
CA ARG A 207 3.69 -31.16 0.35
C ARG A 207 4.74 -31.10 1.47
N LEU A 208 4.34 -30.93 2.74
CA LEU A 208 5.27 -30.88 3.87
C LEU A 208 6.14 -32.12 4.05
N PRO A 209 5.65 -33.38 3.80
CA PRO A 209 6.50 -34.57 3.86
C PRO A 209 7.61 -34.56 2.81
N ARG A 210 7.34 -33.99 1.61
CA ARG A 210 8.33 -33.83 0.53
C ARG A 210 9.33 -32.71 0.81
N LEU A 211 9.06 -31.89 1.82
CA LEU A 211 9.87 -30.76 2.26
C LEU A 211 10.87 -31.14 3.37
N ARG A 212 10.96 -32.45 3.76
CA ARG A 212 11.96 -32.97 4.69
C ARG A 212 13.28 -33.18 3.96
N GLY A 213 14.37 -32.60 4.45
CA GLY A 213 15.68 -32.71 3.82
C GLY A 213 16.69 -31.72 4.43
N PRO A 214 17.92 -31.67 3.95
CA PRO A 214 18.90 -30.72 4.44
C PRO A 214 18.48 -29.28 4.13
N VAL A 215 18.92 -28.34 4.96
CA VAL A 215 18.74 -26.90 4.72
C VAL A 215 19.75 -26.49 3.66
N ALA A 216 19.25 -26.03 2.49
CA ALA A 216 20.13 -25.58 1.41
C ALA A 216 19.42 -24.44 0.62
N GLY A 217 20.18 -23.75 -0.22
CA GLY A 217 19.62 -22.73 -1.11
C GLY A 217 19.86 -21.28 -0.67
N TRP A 218 20.69 -21.01 0.34
CA TRP A 218 21.01 -19.66 0.80
C TRP A 218 21.49 -18.73 -0.31
N ARG A 219 22.19 -19.25 -1.33
CA ARG A 219 22.59 -18.48 -2.51
C ARG A 219 21.39 -17.92 -3.29
N SER A 220 20.25 -18.64 -3.32
CA SER A 220 19.03 -18.17 -3.97
C SER A 220 18.38 -17.00 -3.22
N PHE A 221 18.50 -16.99 -1.90
CA PHE A 221 18.03 -15.88 -1.05
C PHE A 221 18.94 -14.66 -1.20
N ALA A 222 20.25 -14.85 -1.23
CA ALA A 222 21.20 -13.77 -1.50
C ALA A 222 20.94 -13.10 -2.85
N ALA A 223 20.60 -13.87 -3.89
CA ALA A 223 20.23 -13.34 -5.20
C ALA A 223 18.89 -12.56 -5.20
N ALA A 224 18.00 -12.81 -4.26
CA ALA A 224 16.73 -12.08 -4.11
C ALA A 224 16.87 -10.86 -3.19
N ALA A 225 17.93 -10.76 -2.38
CA ALA A 225 18.12 -9.72 -1.39
C ALA A 225 18.05 -8.28 -1.96
N PRO A 226 18.62 -7.96 -3.13
CA PRO A 226 18.51 -6.60 -3.68
C PRO A 226 17.07 -6.19 -3.97
N MET A 227 16.25 -7.10 -4.52
CA MET A 227 14.84 -6.81 -4.79
C MET A 227 14.06 -6.66 -3.48
N ALA A 228 14.32 -7.54 -2.51
CA ALA A 228 13.73 -7.46 -1.18
C ALA A 228 14.07 -6.13 -0.48
N ALA A 229 15.34 -5.73 -0.49
CA ALA A 229 15.80 -4.48 0.10
C ALA A 229 15.18 -3.24 -0.59
N ALA A 230 15.08 -3.24 -1.91
CA ALA A 230 14.45 -2.15 -2.64
C ALA A 230 12.97 -2.02 -2.31
N THR A 231 12.23 -3.14 -2.29
CA THR A 231 10.79 -3.16 -2.00
C THR A 231 10.49 -2.84 -0.54
N ALA A 232 11.25 -3.43 0.41
CA ALA A 232 11.11 -3.13 1.83
C ALA A 232 11.48 -1.67 2.13
N GLY A 233 12.60 -1.18 1.59
CA GLY A 233 13.01 0.21 1.75
C GLY A 233 11.98 1.21 1.24
N PHE A 234 11.33 0.91 0.12
CA PHE A 234 10.23 1.73 -0.39
C PHE A 234 9.00 1.67 0.53
N GLY A 235 8.65 0.47 1.01
CA GLY A 235 7.53 0.28 1.95
C GLY A 235 7.74 1.04 3.27
N LEU A 236 8.98 1.15 3.73
CA LEU A 236 9.32 1.91 4.95
C LEU A 236 8.92 3.39 4.81
N ILE A 237 9.24 4.05 3.69
CA ILE A 237 8.90 5.45 3.44
C ILE A 237 7.38 5.71 3.57
N GLY A 238 6.55 4.76 3.16
CA GLY A 238 5.09 4.89 3.25
C GLY A 238 4.51 4.68 4.65
N THR A 239 5.32 4.28 5.64
CA THR A 239 4.81 3.78 6.93
C THR A 239 5.57 4.26 8.17
N LEU A 240 6.79 4.79 8.02
CA LEU A 240 7.60 5.24 9.15
C LEU A 240 7.02 6.45 9.88
N ASP A 241 6.28 7.28 9.20
CA ASP A 241 5.79 8.57 9.67
C ASP A 241 4.96 8.48 10.96
N VAL A 242 4.02 7.54 11.05
CA VAL A 242 3.18 7.35 12.25
C VAL A 242 4.02 6.88 13.45
N LEU A 243 4.93 5.93 13.22
CA LEU A 243 5.79 5.40 14.27
C LEU A 243 6.75 6.48 14.79
N LEU A 244 7.41 7.18 13.87
CA LEU A 244 8.37 8.23 14.22
C LEU A 244 7.71 9.43 14.86
N LEU A 245 6.46 9.77 14.49
CA LEU A 245 5.68 10.80 15.17
C LEU A 245 5.51 10.44 16.66
N GLY A 246 5.20 9.18 16.97
CA GLY A 246 5.10 8.72 18.35
C GLY A 246 6.43 8.83 19.10
N VAL A 247 7.49 8.22 18.54
CA VAL A 247 8.80 8.15 19.19
C VAL A 247 9.49 9.51 19.32
N LEU A 248 9.48 10.34 18.26
CA LEU A 248 10.14 11.63 18.25
C LEU A 248 9.31 12.73 18.93
N GLY A 249 7.99 12.54 19.00
CA GLY A 249 7.07 13.48 19.66
C GLY A 249 6.99 13.30 21.16
N GLU A 250 7.46 12.18 21.70
CA GLU A 250 7.53 11.92 23.13
C GLU A 250 8.38 12.99 23.84
N GLY A 251 7.86 13.58 24.90
CA GLY A 251 8.52 14.69 25.61
C GLY A 251 8.45 16.06 24.91
N HIS A 252 7.89 16.17 23.69
CA HIS A 252 7.75 17.42 22.93
C HIS A 252 6.29 17.85 22.77
N GLY A 253 5.39 17.38 23.64
CA GLY A 253 3.98 17.79 23.64
C GLY A 253 3.09 17.11 22.60
N VAL A 254 3.60 16.12 21.84
CA VAL A 254 2.78 15.30 20.95
C VAL A 254 2.00 14.30 21.79
N THR A 255 0.69 14.47 21.83
CA THR A 255 -0.20 13.54 22.55
C THR A 255 -0.51 12.30 21.71
N VAL A 256 -0.90 11.20 22.36
CA VAL A 256 -1.35 10.00 21.66
C VAL A 256 -2.59 10.29 20.79
N ALA A 257 -3.45 11.21 21.23
CA ALA A 257 -4.59 11.67 20.43
C ALA A 257 -4.14 12.39 19.13
N ALA A 258 -3.05 13.17 19.19
CA ALA A 258 -2.48 13.80 17.99
C ALA A 258 -1.96 12.74 16.98
N ILE A 259 -1.43 11.61 17.47
CA ILE A 259 -1.07 10.46 16.62
C ILE A 259 -2.33 9.86 15.97
N GLY A 260 -3.44 9.77 16.71
CA GLY A 260 -4.73 9.34 16.19
C GLY A 260 -5.25 10.26 15.08
N SER A 261 -5.18 11.58 15.29
CA SER A 261 -5.55 12.57 14.27
C SER A 261 -4.64 12.49 13.03
N TYR A 262 -3.34 12.30 13.23
CA TYR A 262 -2.40 12.07 12.12
C TYR A 262 -2.75 10.81 11.33
N GLN A 263 -3.12 9.73 12.01
CA GLN A 263 -3.53 8.49 11.35
C GLN A 263 -4.84 8.66 10.56
N ALA A 264 -5.80 9.42 11.08
CA ALA A 264 -7.03 9.76 10.35
C ALA A 264 -6.69 10.52 9.05
N ALA A 265 -5.77 11.49 9.13
CA ALA A 265 -5.22 12.17 7.97
C ALA A 265 -4.54 11.21 6.99
N ALA A 266 -3.71 10.29 7.49
CA ALA A 266 -2.97 9.33 6.68
C ALA A 266 -3.89 8.31 5.99
N ILE A 267 -4.92 7.79 6.68
CA ILE A 267 -5.94 6.92 6.09
C ILE A 267 -6.56 7.61 4.88
N LEU A 268 -6.96 8.86 5.02
CA LEU A 268 -7.63 9.59 3.96
C LEU A 268 -6.66 9.97 2.83
N ALA A 269 -5.54 10.60 3.18
CA ALA A 269 -4.62 11.18 2.20
C ALA A 269 -3.74 10.14 1.46
N LYS A 270 -3.51 8.96 2.04
CA LYS A 270 -2.81 7.85 1.39
C LYS A 270 -3.75 6.92 0.58
N ALA A 271 -5.07 7.07 0.66
CA ALA A 271 -6.02 6.24 -0.09
C ALA A 271 -5.78 6.21 -1.62
N PRO A 272 -5.47 7.34 -2.28
CA PRO A 272 -5.17 7.33 -3.72
C PRO A 272 -3.97 6.45 -4.10
N PHE A 273 -3.04 6.19 -3.17
CA PHE A 273 -1.91 5.30 -3.40
C PHE A 273 -2.35 3.87 -3.76
N LEU A 274 -3.44 3.36 -3.17
CA LEU A 274 -3.96 2.02 -3.48
C LEU A 274 -4.37 1.90 -4.96
N LEU A 275 -4.95 2.95 -5.52
CA LEU A 275 -5.29 2.99 -6.94
C LEU A 275 -4.04 3.14 -7.80
N GLY A 276 -3.10 4.00 -7.39
CA GLY A 276 -1.83 4.22 -8.09
C GLY A 276 -0.97 2.96 -8.15
N SER A 277 -0.85 2.23 -7.05
CA SER A 277 -0.12 0.95 -7.02
C SER A 277 -0.78 -0.12 -7.89
N THR A 278 -2.11 -0.13 -7.99
CA THR A 278 -2.83 -1.02 -8.91
C THR A 278 -2.49 -0.72 -10.37
N VAL A 279 -2.38 0.55 -10.76
CA VAL A 279 -1.93 0.93 -12.11
C VAL A 279 -0.51 0.43 -12.37
N SER A 280 0.39 0.63 -11.40
CA SER A 280 1.77 0.14 -11.47
C SER A 280 1.84 -1.39 -11.63
N ASP A 281 1.01 -2.14 -10.90
CA ASP A 281 0.92 -3.61 -10.96
C ASP A 281 0.42 -4.10 -12.32
N VAL A 282 -0.53 -3.40 -12.93
CA VAL A 282 -1.05 -3.70 -14.28
C VAL A 282 0.03 -3.45 -15.33
N VAL A 283 0.82 -2.40 -15.19
CA VAL A 283 1.88 -2.04 -16.16
C VAL A 283 3.13 -2.92 -16.02
N PHE A 284 3.41 -3.44 -14.82
CA PHE A 284 4.61 -4.22 -14.51
C PHE A 284 4.89 -5.40 -15.47
N PRO A 285 3.91 -6.26 -15.84
CA PRO A 285 4.16 -7.37 -16.78
C PRO A 285 4.57 -6.90 -18.18
N PHE A 286 4.07 -5.75 -18.62
CA PHE A 286 4.43 -5.17 -19.92
C PHE A 286 5.85 -4.61 -19.88
N LEU A 287 6.23 -3.95 -18.78
CA LEU A 287 7.59 -3.49 -18.55
C LEU A 287 8.60 -4.65 -18.54
N ALA A 288 8.23 -5.77 -17.88
CA ALA A 288 9.08 -6.94 -17.77
C ALA A 288 9.27 -7.70 -19.11
N ARG A 289 8.28 -7.62 -20.01
CA ARG A 289 8.32 -8.28 -21.33
C ARG A 289 8.88 -7.37 -22.43
N ALA A 290 9.09 -6.10 -22.17
CA ALA A 290 9.59 -5.14 -23.17
C ALA A 290 10.95 -5.56 -23.72
N ARG A 291 11.08 -5.58 -25.05
CA ARG A 291 12.28 -6.05 -25.75
C ARG A 291 13.45 -5.08 -25.72
N GLY A 292 13.20 -3.82 -25.34
CA GLY A 292 14.23 -2.78 -25.27
C GLY A 292 13.84 -1.61 -24.37
N ALA A 293 14.78 -0.65 -24.20
CA ALA A 293 14.57 0.52 -23.35
C ALA A 293 13.43 1.43 -23.87
N ALA A 294 13.30 1.60 -25.17
CA ALA A 294 12.28 2.45 -25.78
C ALA A 294 10.85 1.89 -25.57
N GLU A 295 10.65 0.58 -25.75
CA GLU A 295 9.37 -0.07 -25.51
C GLU A 295 9.00 -0.02 -24.02
N ALA A 296 9.96 -0.30 -23.13
CA ALA A 296 9.75 -0.20 -21.68
C ALA A 296 9.39 1.24 -21.27
N HIS A 297 10.07 2.24 -21.83
CA HIS A 297 9.75 3.64 -21.60
C HIS A 297 8.34 3.99 -22.08
N GLY A 298 7.91 3.48 -23.23
CA GLY A 298 6.56 3.68 -23.75
C GLY A 298 5.48 3.15 -22.78
N TRP A 299 5.67 1.97 -22.20
CA TRP A 299 4.78 1.41 -21.20
C TRP A 299 4.79 2.19 -19.88
N PHE A 300 5.98 2.62 -19.44
CA PHE A 300 6.11 3.47 -18.24
C PHE A 300 5.34 4.79 -18.41
N VAL A 301 5.53 5.49 -19.52
CA VAL A 301 4.81 6.74 -19.82
C VAL A 301 3.31 6.51 -19.94
N THR A 302 2.88 5.39 -20.54
CA THR A 302 1.46 5.03 -20.63
C THR A 302 0.84 4.89 -19.24
N GLY A 303 1.51 4.18 -18.33
CA GLY A 303 1.06 4.07 -16.93
C GLY A 303 1.08 5.43 -16.22
N LEU A 304 2.17 6.21 -16.38
CA LEU A 304 2.31 7.50 -15.72
C LEU A 304 1.22 8.51 -16.12
N ARG A 305 0.64 8.41 -17.32
CA ARG A 305 -0.48 9.25 -17.78
C ARG A 305 -1.77 9.07 -16.98
N TRP A 306 -1.97 7.91 -16.35
CA TRP A 306 -3.13 7.68 -15.49
C TRP A 306 -3.05 8.40 -14.14
N VAL A 307 -1.82 8.75 -13.69
CA VAL A 307 -1.62 9.50 -12.45
C VAL A 307 -2.30 10.87 -12.50
N PRO A 308 -1.99 11.77 -13.47
CA PRO A 308 -2.69 13.05 -13.54
C PRO A 308 -4.17 12.89 -13.85
N LEU A 309 -4.58 11.89 -14.62
CA LEU A 309 -5.98 11.73 -15.00
C LEU A 309 -6.88 11.35 -13.81
N ALA A 310 -6.47 10.37 -13.02
CA ALA A 310 -7.32 9.78 -11.99
C ALA A 310 -6.93 10.17 -10.56
N LEU A 311 -5.63 10.35 -10.29
CA LEU A 311 -5.12 10.46 -8.93
C LEU A 311 -4.84 11.91 -8.51
N VAL A 312 -4.32 12.76 -9.41
CA VAL A 312 -4.10 14.17 -9.10
C VAL A 312 -5.39 14.88 -8.67
N PRO A 313 -6.55 14.73 -9.35
CA PRO A 313 -7.77 15.39 -8.88
C PRO A 313 -8.19 14.91 -7.47
N MET A 314 -8.03 13.63 -7.14
CA MET A 314 -8.30 13.11 -5.79
C MET A 314 -7.35 13.73 -4.76
N LEU A 315 -6.05 13.82 -5.08
CA LEU A 315 -5.06 14.42 -4.21
C LEU A 315 -5.27 15.92 -4.03
N LEU A 316 -5.75 16.63 -5.07
CA LEU A 316 -6.10 18.05 -4.97
C LEU A 316 -7.30 18.28 -4.04
N VAL A 317 -8.33 17.44 -4.12
CA VAL A 317 -9.45 17.50 -3.16
C VAL A 317 -8.95 17.35 -1.74
N LEU A 318 -8.07 16.37 -1.50
CA LEU A 318 -7.47 16.12 -0.19
C LEU A 318 -6.51 17.23 0.28
N ALA A 319 -5.84 17.89 -0.65
CA ALA A 319 -4.92 18.98 -0.33
C ALA A 319 -5.63 20.33 -0.08
N VAL A 320 -6.75 20.57 -0.76
CA VAL A 320 -7.43 21.87 -0.73
C VAL A 320 -8.63 21.89 0.23
N THR A 321 -9.40 20.79 0.29
CA THR A 321 -10.63 20.68 1.09
C THR A 321 -10.61 19.53 2.11
N PRO A 322 -9.51 19.29 2.85
CA PRO A 322 -9.45 18.17 3.79
C PRO A 322 -10.49 18.32 4.93
N GLU A 323 -10.78 19.54 5.37
CA GLU A 323 -11.77 19.79 6.44
C GLU A 323 -13.14 19.27 6.07
N SER A 324 -13.56 19.49 4.84
CA SER A 324 -14.85 19.01 4.31
C SER A 324 -14.96 17.48 4.35
N LEU A 325 -13.86 16.77 4.04
CA LEU A 325 -13.83 15.31 4.03
C LEU A 325 -13.68 14.74 5.44
N ILE A 326 -12.78 15.31 6.25
CA ILE A 326 -12.52 14.85 7.63
C ILE A 326 -13.77 15.04 8.46
N GLY A 327 -14.41 16.21 8.41
CA GLY A 327 -15.63 16.47 9.20
C GLY A 327 -16.84 15.62 8.82
N ARG A 328 -16.81 14.92 7.66
CA ARG A 328 -17.86 13.96 7.25
C ARG A 328 -17.52 12.51 7.55
N LEU A 329 -16.23 12.17 7.48
CA LEU A 329 -15.79 10.78 7.57
C LEU A 329 -15.33 10.40 8.97
N PHE A 330 -14.94 11.38 9.79
CA PHE A 330 -14.40 11.16 11.14
C PHE A 330 -15.18 11.96 12.18
N PRO A 331 -15.18 11.53 13.46
CA PRO A 331 -15.66 12.32 14.58
C PRO A 331 -14.98 13.69 14.69
N ALA A 332 -15.66 14.64 15.34
CA ALA A 332 -15.19 16.03 15.45
C ALA A 332 -13.83 16.18 16.16
N GLU A 333 -13.47 15.24 17.02
CA GLU A 333 -12.17 15.21 17.71
C GLU A 333 -10.95 15.05 16.76
N TYR A 334 -11.17 14.66 15.50
CA TYR A 334 -10.13 14.53 14.47
C TYR A 334 -10.00 15.79 13.59
N ALA A 335 -10.59 16.91 13.94
CA ALA A 335 -10.53 18.14 13.12
C ALA A 335 -9.09 18.58 12.81
N ASP A 336 -8.17 18.38 13.74
CA ASP A 336 -6.74 18.72 13.60
C ASP A 336 -6.01 17.86 12.52
N ALA A 337 -6.64 16.80 12.02
CA ALA A 337 -6.12 15.97 10.94
C ALA A 337 -6.00 16.74 9.59
N ALA A 338 -6.72 17.86 9.42
CA ALA A 338 -6.76 18.58 8.15
C ALA A 338 -5.39 19.13 7.72
N GLY A 339 -4.64 19.71 8.65
CA GLY A 339 -3.30 20.23 8.36
C GLY A 339 -2.33 19.16 7.84
N PRO A 340 -2.10 18.06 8.58
CA PRO A 340 -1.30 16.93 8.10
C PRO A 340 -1.82 16.32 6.79
N ALA A 341 -3.14 16.20 6.60
CA ALA A 341 -3.73 15.61 5.39
C ALA A 341 -3.32 16.34 4.11
N ARG A 342 -3.21 17.68 4.15
CA ARG A 342 -2.72 18.48 3.03
C ARG A 342 -1.32 18.08 2.59
N LEU A 343 -0.40 17.97 3.55
CA LEU A 343 0.99 17.60 3.27
C LEU A 343 1.09 16.13 2.86
N ILE A 344 0.39 15.24 3.54
CA ILE A 344 0.39 13.80 3.21
C ILE A 344 -0.12 13.57 1.79
N ALA A 345 -1.11 14.33 1.31
CA ALA A 345 -1.58 14.25 -0.07
C ALA A 345 -0.46 14.55 -1.08
N LEU A 346 0.39 15.56 -0.81
CA LEU A 346 1.56 15.88 -1.63
C LEU A 346 2.63 14.77 -1.60
N GLY A 347 2.88 14.20 -0.41
CA GLY A 347 3.79 13.06 -0.26
C GLY A 347 3.26 11.81 -0.96
N THR A 348 1.95 11.60 -0.94
CA THR A 348 1.29 10.46 -1.60
C THR A 348 1.46 10.50 -3.12
N LEU A 349 1.46 11.69 -3.73
CA LEU A 349 1.81 11.81 -5.15
C LEU A 349 3.24 11.32 -5.42
N GLY A 350 4.20 11.72 -4.57
CA GLY A 350 5.58 11.23 -4.64
C GLY A 350 5.65 9.71 -4.46
N LEU A 351 4.90 9.16 -3.51
CA LEU A 351 4.85 7.71 -3.27
C LEU A 351 4.29 6.96 -4.49
N ILE A 352 3.25 7.46 -5.15
CA ILE A 352 2.68 6.86 -6.38
C ILE A 352 3.70 6.84 -7.52
N VAL A 353 4.36 7.97 -7.76
CA VAL A 353 5.39 8.08 -8.81
C VAL A 353 6.59 7.20 -8.48
N GLY A 354 7.00 7.17 -7.20
CA GLY A 354 8.10 6.34 -6.71
C GLY A 354 7.83 4.84 -6.87
N ASP A 355 6.62 4.36 -6.56
CA ASP A 355 6.21 2.97 -6.77
C ASP A 355 6.32 2.55 -8.24
N MET A 356 5.87 3.42 -9.13
CA MET A 356 5.93 3.18 -10.56
C MET A 356 7.38 3.13 -11.08
N LEU A 357 8.24 4.04 -10.60
CA LEU A 357 9.68 4.02 -10.90
C LEU A 357 10.34 2.74 -10.37
N LEU A 358 10.06 2.37 -9.11
CA LEU A 358 10.60 1.15 -8.51
C LEU A 358 10.23 -0.08 -9.31
N LYS A 359 8.96 -0.23 -9.68
CA LYS A 359 8.47 -1.37 -10.47
C LYS A 359 9.09 -1.40 -11.86
N ALA A 360 9.29 -0.23 -12.50
CA ALA A 360 9.98 -0.14 -13.77
C ALA A 360 11.45 -0.59 -13.66
N LEU A 361 12.17 -0.16 -12.61
CA LEU A 361 13.54 -0.59 -12.36
C LEU A 361 13.65 -2.08 -12.03
N VAL A 362 12.75 -2.60 -11.20
CA VAL A 362 12.70 -4.04 -10.85
C VAL A 362 12.42 -4.88 -12.09
N ALA A 363 11.46 -4.49 -12.93
CA ALA A 363 11.12 -5.17 -14.18
C ALA A 363 12.31 -5.27 -15.15
N ARG A 364 13.21 -4.30 -15.10
CA ARG A 364 14.44 -4.23 -15.94
C ARG A 364 15.67 -4.84 -15.27
N GLY A 365 15.54 -5.48 -14.10
CA GLY A 365 16.66 -6.09 -13.39
C GLY A 365 17.57 -5.11 -12.64
N LEU A 366 17.14 -3.85 -12.46
CA LEU A 366 17.88 -2.78 -11.80
C LEU A 366 17.55 -2.65 -10.30
N ALA A 367 16.96 -3.69 -9.70
CA ALA A 367 16.58 -3.73 -8.30
C ALA A 367 17.76 -3.43 -7.36
N GLY A 368 18.98 -3.91 -7.68
CA GLY A 368 20.19 -3.63 -6.89
C GLY A 368 20.55 -2.15 -6.88
N ALA A 369 20.42 -1.46 -8.01
CA ALA A 369 20.66 -0.02 -8.08
C ALA A 369 19.62 0.79 -7.28
N ALA A 370 18.38 0.34 -7.23
CA ALA A 370 17.33 0.92 -6.39
C ALA A 370 17.63 0.65 -4.90
N ALA A 371 17.93 -0.59 -4.52
CA ALA A 371 18.21 -0.99 -3.13
C ALA A 371 19.30 -0.16 -2.45
N VAL A 372 20.40 0.09 -3.18
CA VAL A 372 21.53 0.88 -2.65
C VAL A 372 21.17 2.35 -2.41
N ARG A 373 20.18 2.88 -3.13
CA ARG A 373 19.81 4.31 -3.08
C ARG A 373 18.61 4.61 -2.21
N MET A 374 17.71 3.64 -2.02
CA MET A 374 16.51 3.83 -1.17
C MET A 374 16.82 4.29 0.26
N PRO A 375 17.92 3.85 0.92
CA PRO A 375 18.25 4.36 2.25
C PRO A 375 18.39 5.88 2.32
N ALA A 376 18.79 6.55 1.24
CA ALA A 376 18.88 8.01 1.22
C ALA A 376 17.50 8.69 1.43
N ALA A 377 16.43 8.09 0.89
CA ALA A 377 15.08 8.59 1.08
C ALA A 377 14.60 8.37 2.52
N ALA A 378 14.85 7.20 3.10
CA ALA A 378 14.51 6.92 4.49
C ALA A 378 15.31 7.82 5.46
N VAL A 379 16.60 8.04 5.20
CA VAL A 379 17.43 8.96 6.00
C VAL A 379 16.90 10.38 5.89
N ALA A 380 16.53 10.85 4.70
CA ALA A 380 15.96 12.18 4.52
C ALA A 380 14.64 12.35 5.26
N GLU A 381 13.76 11.35 5.22
CA GLU A 381 12.51 11.32 6.00
C GLU A 381 12.77 11.41 7.50
N VAL A 382 13.58 10.49 8.03
CA VAL A 382 13.91 10.43 9.47
C VAL A 382 14.59 11.73 9.92
N ALA A 383 15.56 12.24 9.17
CA ALA A 383 16.24 13.50 9.51
C ALA A 383 15.29 14.68 9.52
N THR A 384 14.40 14.80 8.52
CA THR A 384 13.40 15.86 8.48
C THR A 384 12.44 15.76 9.66
N MET A 385 11.99 14.54 10.00
CA MET A 385 11.10 14.33 11.14
C MET A 385 11.82 14.64 12.45
N ALA A 386 13.07 14.20 12.64
CA ALA A 386 13.84 14.51 13.84
C ALA A 386 14.03 16.02 14.07
N LEU A 387 14.12 16.81 12.99
CA LEU A 387 14.23 18.25 13.06
C LEU A 387 12.88 18.94 13.29
N LEU A 388 11.81 18.47 12.66
CA LEU A 388 10.53 19.18 12.60
C LEU A 388 9.50 18.68 13.59
N VAL A 389 9.48 17.40 13.98
CA VAL A 389 8.49 16.86 14.93
C VAL A 389 8.57 17.53 16.30
N PRO A 390 9.75 17.82 16.88
CA PRO A 390 9.82 18.49 18.17
C PRO A 390 9.15 19.88 18.20
N ALA A 391 9.18 20.61 17.10
CA ALA A 391 8.61 21.95 17.01
C ALA A 391 7.21 22.02 16.40
N HIS A 392 6.86 21.08 15.53
CA HIS A 392 5.66 21.14 14.69
C HIS A 392 4.76 19.89 14.81
N GLY A 393 5.13 18.90 15.64
CA GLY A 393 4.34 17.70 15.88
C GLY A 393 3.92 16.97 14.59
N ALA A 394 2.63 16.78 14.43
CA ALA A 394 2.02 16.08 13.28
C ALA A 394 2.35 16.73 11.91
N LEU A 395 2.48 18.06 11.84
CA LEU A 395 2.91 18.73 10.60
C LEU A 395 4.37 18.42 10.27
N GLY A 396 5.23 18.32 11.28
CA GLY A 396 6.63 17.91 11.11
C GLY A 396 6.75 16.49 10.57
N ALA A 397 5.92 15.57 11.05
CA ALA A 397 5.85 14.21 10.55
C ALA A 397 5.38 14.16 9.08
N ALA A 398 4.32 14.90 8.75
CA ALA A 398 3.81 15.01 7.39
C ALA A 398 4.85 15.60 6.43
N ALA A 399 5.61 16.62 6.86
CA ALA A 399 6.71 17.20 6.09
C ALA A 399 7.83 16.18 5.86
N GLY A 400 8.19 15.39 6.87
CA GLY A 400 9.17 14.30 6.74
C GLY A 400 8.74 13.27 5.70
N PHE A 401 7.48 12.83 5.75
CA PHE A 401 6.92 11.93 4.75
C PHE A 401 6.99 12.52 3.32
N VAL A 402 6.66 13.82 3.14
CA VAL A 402 6.78 14.49 1.84
C VAL A 402 8.23 14.43 1.35
N VAL A 403 9.20 14.82 2.20
CA VAL A 403 10.61 14.82 1.84
C VAL A 403 11.09 13.40 1.50
N GLY A 404 10.77 12.40 2.31
CA GLY A 404 11.13 11.00 2.05
C GLY A 404 10.59 10.49 0.71
N ALA A 405 9.30 10.73 0.44
CA ALA A 405 8.65 10.31 -0.80
C ALA A 405 9.29 10.97 -2.04
N TRP A 406 9.54 12.27 -2.02
CA TRP A 406 10.11 12.99 -3.16
C TRP A 406 11.61 12.76 -3.33
N VAL A 407 12.39 12.57 -2.25
CA VAL A 407 13.78 12.09 -2.35
C VAL A 407 13.79 10.68 -2.95
N GLY A 408 12.84 9.82 -2.58
CA GLY A 408 12.64 8.51 -3.21
C GLY A 408 12.42 8.62 -4.72
N VAL A 409 11.54 9.52 -5.16
CA VAL A 409 11.35 9.82 -6.60
C VAL A 409 12.63 10.30 -7.25
N ALA A 410 13.36 11.22 -6.60
CA ALA A 410 14.60 11.79 -7.16
C ALA A 410 15.68 10.72 -7.35
N VAL A 411 15.91 9.87 -6.34
CA VAL A 411 16.96 8.83 -6.41
C VAL A 411 16.60 7.71 -7.38
N LEU A 412 15.33 7.26 -7.40
CA LEU A 412 14.87 6.25 -8.37
C LEU A 412 14.81 6.82 -9.78
N GLY A 413 14.33 8.06 -9.93
CA GLY A 413 14.30 8.79 -11.20
C GLY A 413 15.70 8.98 -11.78
N ALA A 414 16.68 9.32 -10.97
CA ALA A 414 18.08 9.42 -11.43
C ALA A 414 18.63 8.08 -11.96
N VAL A 415 18.29 6.96 -11.32
CA VAL A 415 18.62 5.62 -11.83
C VAL A 415 17.90 5.35 -13.15
N TYR A 416 16.60 5.67 -13.21
CA TYR A 416 15.79 5.43 -14.40
C TYR A 416 16.32 6.21 -15.61
N LEU A 417 16.59 7.51 -15.46
CA LEU A 417 17.05 8.40 -16.53
C LEU A 417 18.44 8.00 -17.08
N ARG A 418 19.31 7.43 -16.25
CA ARG A 418 20.62 6.91 -16.71
C ARG A 418 20.49 5.72 -17.67
N HIS A 419 19.42 4.94 -17.56
CA HIS A 419 19.22 3.72 -18.35
C HIS A 419 18.16 3.88 -19.46
N HIS A 420 17.37 4.95 -19.39
CA HIS A 420 16.32 5.27 -20.33
C HIS A 420 16.40 6.75 -20.69
N PRO A 421 17.18 7.12 -21.73
CA PRO A 421 17.23 8.51 -22.19
C PRO A 421 15.81 8.94 -22.59
N VAL A 422 15.29 9.92 -21.89
CA VAL A 422 13.92 10.44 -22.07
C VAL A 422 13.99 11.62 -23.02
N GLY A 423 13.22 11.56 -24.10
CA GLY A 423 12.98 12.75 -24.94
C GLY A 423 12.19 13.82 -24.15
N VAL A 424 12.31 15.07 -24.57
CA VAL A 424 11.54 16.16 -23.99
C VAL A 424 10.05 15.82 -24.09
N PRO A 425 9.29 15.82 -22.97
CA PRO A 425 7.86 15.54 -23.02
C PRO A 425 7.16 16.58 -23.90
N ALA A 426 6.11 16.16 -24.63
CA ALA A 426 5.31 17.09 -25.41
C ALA A 426 4.74 18.18 -24.48
N VAL A 427 5.07 19.42 -24.73
CA VAL A 427 4.69 20.57 -23.87
C VAL A 427 3.17 20.70 -23.75
N ARG A 428 2.44 20.46 -24.85
CA ARG A 428 0.99 20.62 -24.87
C ARG A 428 0.22 19.77 -23.85
N PRO A 429 0.45 18.44 -23.71
CA PRO A 429 -0.21 17.65 -22.68
C PRO A 429 0.12 18.12 -21.25
N VAL A 430 1.39 18.44 -20.99
CA VAL A 430 1.80 18.92 -19.66
C VAL A 430 1.09 20.23 -19.30
N LEU A 431 1.05 21.18 -20.25
CA LEU A 431 0.35 22.45 -20.04
C LEU A 431 -1.17 22.23 -19.81
N ALA A 432 -1.78 21.32 -20.56
CA ALA A 432 -3.17 20.96 -20.36
C ALA A 432 -3.46 20.40 -18.96
N TRP A 433 -2.58 19.54 -18.45
CA TRP A 433 -2.66 19.03 -17.09
C TRP A 433 -2.52 20.14 -16.03
N VAL A 434 -1.57 21.03 -16.22
CA VAL A 434 -1.33 22.16 -15.29
C VAL A 434 -2.53 23.10 -15.27
N VAL A 435 -3.09 23.45 -16.44
CA VAL A 435 -4.27 24.30 -16.54
C VAL A 435 -5.47 23.64 -15.88
N ALA A 436 -5.74 22.37 -16.17
CA ALA A 436 -6.86 21.65 -15.57
C ALA A 436 -6.72 21.54 -14.05
N ALA A 437 -5.51 21.27 -13.53
CA ALA A 437 -5.22 21.23 -12.09
C ALA A 437 -5.41 22.60 -11.44
N GLY A 438 -4.96 23.68 -12.10
CA GLY A 438 -5.13 25.06 -11.61
C GLY A 438 -6.61 25.46 -11.53
N VAL A 439 -7.41 25.14 -12.57
CA VAL A 439 -8.86 25.39 -12.56
C VAL A 439 -9.54 24.60 -11.44
N LEU A 440 -9.21 23.30 -11.30
CA LEU A 440 -9.77 22.48 -10.23
C LEU A 440 -9.41 23.06 -8.85
N THR A 441 -8.14 23.44 -8.64
CA THR A 441 -7.69 24.07 -7.37
C THR A 441 -8.49 25.35 -7.07
N GLY A 442 -8.74 26.19 -8.06
CA GLY A 442 -9.57 27.39 -7.89
C GLY A 442 -11.01 27.07 -7.50
N VAL A 443 -11.65 26.08 -8.13
CA VAL A 443 -12.99 25.61 -7.77
C VAL A 443 -13.01 25.02 -6.35
N LEU A 444 -12.01 24.22 -5.98
CA LEU A 444 -11.90 23.64 -4.64
C LEU A 444 -11.65 24.73 -3.57
N ALA A 445 -10.88 25.76 -3.87
CA ALA A 445 -10.69 26.90 -2.96
C ALA A 445 -12.00 27.65 -2.71
N LEU A 446 -12.84 27.81 -3.73
CA LEU A 446 -14.20 28.35 -3.57
C LEU A 446 -15.07 27.38 -2.73
N ALA A 447 -14.97 26.08 -2.96
CA ALA A 447 -15.71 25.08 -2.18
C ALA A 447 -15.34 25.10 -0.70
N ALA A 448 -14.10 25.37 -0.36
CA ALA A 448 -13.63 25.47 1.04
C ALA A 448 -14.26 26.66 1.80
N GLY A 449 -14.72 27.69 1.10
CA GLY A 449 -15.35 28.88 1.69
C GLY A 449 -16.88 28.85 1.79
N VAL A 450 -17.55 27.77 1.31
CA VAL A 450 -19.01 27.68 1.31
C VAL A 450 -19.53 26.64 2.30
N GLY A 451 -20.81 26.78 2.68
CA GLY A 451 -21.44 25.88 3.66
C GLY A 451 -21.64 24.45 3.16
N ALA A 452 -21.89 23.57 4.13
CA ALA A 452 -22.08 22.14 3.90
C ALA A 452 -23.21 21.85 2.89
N GLY A 453 -22.91 21.03 1.91
CA GLY A 453 -23.80 20.66 0.79
C GLY A 453 -23.39 21.34 -0.52
N LEU A 454 -23.19 22.66 -0.53
CA LEU A 454 -22.72 23.36 -1.74
C LEU A 454 -21.26 23.04 -2.05
N ASP A 455 -20.42 22.80 -1.03
CA ASP A 455 -19.05 22.36 -1.20
C ASP A 455 -18.97 21.02 -1.97
N LEU A 456 -19.82 20.04 -1.66
CA LEU A 456 -19.87 18.77 -2.39
C LEU A 456 -20.27 18.94 -3.86
N VAL A 457 -21.21 19.85 -4.14
CA VAL A 457 -21.61 20.16 -5.50
C VAL A 457 -20.44 20.78 -6.27
N LEU A 458 -19.71 21.70 -5.64
CA LEU A 458 -18.53 22.33 -6.25
C LEU A 458 -17.38 21.34 -6.43
N ILE A 459 -17.12 20.45 -5.47
CA ILE A 459 -16.12 19.38 -5.60
C ILE A 459 -16.49 18.47 -6.78
N ALA A 460 -17.73 17.97 -6.83
CA ALA A 460 -18.19 17.10 -7.91
C ALA A 460 -18.15 17.79 -9.28
N GLY A 461 -18.63 19.05 -9.36
CA GLY A 461 -18.56 19.86 -10.57
C GLY A 461 -17.13 20.14 -11.01
N GLY A 462 -16.25 20.43 -10.07
CA GLY A 462 -14.81 20.63 -10.29
C GLY A 462 -14.12 19.38 -10.85
N LEU A 463 -14.42 18.21 -10.31
CA LEU A 463 -13.89 16.92 -10.79
C LEU A 463 -14.39 16.62 -12.22
N LEU A 464 -15.66 16.87 -12.52
CA LEU A 464 -16.21 16.70 -13.87
C LEU A 464 -15.60 17.72 -14.84
N GLY A 465 -15.45 18.98 -14.41
CA GLY A 465 -14.80 20.05 -15.18
C GLY A 465 -13.33 19.71 -15.48
N TYR A 466 -12.60 19.20 -14.51
CA TYR A 466 -11.23 18.72 -14.69
C TYR A 466 -11.15 17.63 -15.76
N ALA A 467 -12.00 16.60 -15.66
CA ALA A 467 -12.03 15.52 -16.64
C ALA A 467 -12.37 16.05 -18.06
N GLY A 468 -13.33 16.97 -18.14
CA GLY A 468 -13.72 17.63 -19.39
C GLY A 468 -12.57 18.45 -20.01
N LEU A 469 -11.86 19.23 -19.20
CA LEU A 469 -10.70 20.03 -19.64
C LEU A 469 -9.54 19.16 -20.13
N VAL A 470 -9.19 18.12 -19.38
CA VAL A 470 -8.11 17.18 -19.72
C VAL A 470 -8.37 16.50 -21.08
N VAL A 471 -9.63 16.08 -21.32
CA VAL A 471 -10.05 15.49 -22.60
C VAL A 471 -10.13 16.55 -23.70
N GLY A 472 -10.74 17.71 -23.43
CA GLY A 472 -10.95 18.78 -24.40
C GLY A 472 -9.63 19.42 -24.88
N LEU A 473 -8.65 19.59 -24.00
CA LEU A 473 -7.32 20.10 -24.34
C LEU A 473 -6.41 19.06 -25.00
N GLY A 474 -6.90 17.81 -25.17
CA GLY A 474 -6.18 16.73 -25.84
C GLY A 474 -4.98 16.20 -25.04
N ALA A 475 -5.02 16.31 -23.72
CA ALA A 475 -3.99 15.74 -22.85
C ALA A 475 -4.06 14.21 -22.78
N VAL A 476 -5.22 13.61 -23.12
CA VAL A 476 -5.41 12.17 -23.24
C VAL A 476 -5.48 11.78 -24.72
N PRO A 477 -4.68 10.79 -25.16
CA PRO A 477 -4.75 10.30 -26.54
C PRO A 477 -6.16 9.80 -26.90
N ALA A 478 -6.61 10.11 -28.12
CA ALA A 478 -7.95 9.75 -28.60
C ALA A 478 -8.24 8.23 -28.50
N GLN A 479 -7.21 7.38 -28.65
CA GLN A 479 -7.33 5.92 -28.51
C GLN A 479 -7.67 5.51 -27.06
N ASP A 480 -7.18 6.20 -26.05
CA ASP A 480 -7.48 5.88 -24.65
C ASP A 480 -8.89 6.35 -24.27
N VAL A 481 -9.31 7.52 -24.80
CA VAL A 481 -10.69 8.00 -24.69
C VAL A 481 -11.66 7.01 -25.34
N ALA A 482 -11.33 6.50 -26.53
CA ALA A 482 -12.16 5.50 -27.23
C ALA A 482 -12.26 4.18 -26.45
N ARG A 483 -11.17 3.72 -25.83
CA ARG A 483 -11.15 2.52 -24.97
C ARG A 483 -12.05 2.69 -23.75
N VAL A 484 -11.96 3.81 -23.05
CA VAL A 484 -12.81 4.10 -21.88
C VAL A 484 -14.27 4.19 -22.30
N ARG A 485 -14.61 4.88 -23.40
CA ARG A 485 -15.98 4.92 -23.94
C ARG A 485 -16.51 3.53 -24.26
N GLY A 486 -15.68 2.66 -24.87
CA GLY A 486 -16.04 1.27 -25.17
C GLY A 486 -16.31 0.44 -23.90
N LEU A 487 -15.55 0.68 -22.83
CA LEU A 487 -15.73 0.00 -21.55
C LEU A 487 -17.03 0.45 -20.86
N VAL A 488 -17.28 1.76 -20.80
CA VAL A 488 -18.51 2.35 -20.25
C VAL A 488 -19.76 1.87 -21.01
N ALA A 489 -19.66 1.75 -22.34
CA ALA A 489 -20.74 1.22 -23.17
C ALA A 489 -21.00 -0.28 -22.87
N ARG A 490 -19.96 -1.08 -22.64
CA ARG A 490 -20.08 -2.51 -22.28
C ARG A 490 -20.67 -2.72 -20.88
N LEU A 491 -20.35 -1.84 -19.92
CA LEU A 491 -20.89 -1.90 -18.55
C LEU A 491 -22.36 -1.45 -18.45
N GLY A 492 -22.99 -1.08 -19.55
CA GLY A 492 -24.42 -0.75 -19.61
C GLY A 492 -24.80 0.60 -18.97
N ILE A 493 -23.85 1.33 -18.43
CA ILE A 493 -24.07 2.63 -17.77
C ILE A 493 -24.62 3.67 -18.75
N ALA A 494 -24.27 3.55 -20.05
CA ALA A 494 -24.77 4.44 -21.11
C ALA A 494 -26.22 4.18 -21.54
N ARG A 495 -26.85 3.06 -21.18
CA ARG A 495 -28.22 2.73 -21.56
C ARG A 495 -29.29 3.48 -20.74
N HIS A 496 -28.98 3.88 -19.50
CA HIS A 496 -29.90 4.62 -18.63
C HIS A 496 -30.02 6.11 -19.01
N GLY A 497 -28.92 6.74 -19.47
CA GLY A 497 -28.93 8.16 -19.88
C GLY A 497 -29.77 8.45 -21.13
N ARG A 498 -29.90 7.50 -22.07
CA ARG A 498 -30.73 7.68 -23.27
C ARG A 498 -32.23 7.49 -23.03
N ARG A 499 -32.62 6.77 -21.97
CA ARG A 499 -34.04 6.67 -21.59
C ARG A 499 -34.57 7.94 -20.91
N LEU A 500 -33.71 8.65 -20.16
CA LEU A 500 -34.07 9.93 -19.54
C LEU A 500 -34.16 11.09 -20.55
N SER A 501 -33.32 11.11 -21.61
CA SER A 501 -33.40 12.14 -22.66
C SER A 501 -34.56 11.92 -23.63
N GLY A 502 -35.11 10.70 -23.73
CA GLY A 502 -36.34 10.41 -24.52
C GLY A 502 -37.62 10.83 -23.83
N VAL A 503 -37.62 10.90 -22.48
CA VAL A 503 -38.79 11.33 -21.71
C VAL A 503 -38.93 12.86 -21.70
N ILE A 504 -37.84 13.62 -21.86
CA ILE A 504 -37.83 15.10 -21.84
C ILE A 504 -38.16 15.67 -23.24
N ARG A 505 -38.14 14.89 -24.31
CA ARG A 505 -38.54 15.34 -25.69
C ARG A 505 -39.93 14.90 -26.12
N GLY A 506 -40.71 14.33 -25.24
CA GLY A 506 -42.06 13.81 -25.51
C GLY A 506 -43.17 14.51 -24.72
N THR A 507 -42.93 15.74 -24.21
CA THR A 507 -43.98 16.62 -23.67
C THR A 507 -43.95 17.96 -24.35
#